data_d38675c0e249f07168c59bfac36609e3
#
_entry.id   d38675c0e249f07168c59bfac36609e3
#
_cell.length_a   1.000
_cell.length_b   1.000
_cell.length_c   1.000
_cell.angle_alpha   90.00
_cell.angle_beta   90.00
_cell.angle_gamma   90.00
#
_symmetry.space_group_name_H-M   'P 1'
#
loop_
_entity.id
_entity.type
_entity.pdbx_description
1 polymer ?
#
loop_
_entity_poly.entity_id
_entity_poly.type
_entity_poly.pdbx_seq_one_letter_code
_entity_poly.pdbx_strand_id
1 'polypeptide(L)'
;MYFIGVDLGTSAVKLLLMDEEGKIVNIVSREYPLYFPHPGWSEQKPEDWWEQSKEGIRGLVKDVDKSQVAGISFGGQMHGLVILDENDNVIRPAILWNDGRTAKQTDYLNTVIGKEKLSEYTANIAFAGFTAPKILWVKENEPDNFAKICRIMLPKDYLAYRLSGAFVSDYSDASGMLLMDVKNKCWSKEMAEICGISLEMLPELHESFDAVGTLKPEVAAELGLPETCKVVAGAGDNAAAAVGTGTVGDGMCNVSLGTSGTVFISSNKFGVDSHNALHAFAHADGHYHLMGCMLSAASCNKWWMDEIIRTKEYTKEQENITKLGENNVFFLPYLMGERSPHNNPDARGTFIGLTMDTTREDMTQAVLEGVAFAIRDSFEVAKSLGIQIERTKICGGGAKSPLWRRMIANVLNIKVDRIESEEGPALGGAMLAAVACGVFSSVEEAAEKIVRVTETIEPEPELVEKYERQYQKFAKIYPTVKDLFTELL
;
A
#
# COMPACT_ATOMS: atom_id res chain seq x y z
N MET A 1 -2.35 -28.82 7.80
CA MET A 1 -2.41 -28.21 6.46
C MET A 1 -1.43 -27.04 6.36
N TYR A 2 -1.00 -26.68 5.14
CA TYR A 2 -0.12 -25.53 4.92
C TYR A 2 -0.73 -24.58 3.90
N PHE A 3 -0.41 -23.30 4.05
CA PHE A 3 -0.88 -22.20 3.19
C PHE A 3 0.31 -21.37 2.73
N ILE A 4 0.34 -21.05 1.43
CA ILE A 4 1.40 -20.23 0.82
C ILE A 4 0.87 -18.84 0.60
N GLY A 5 1.56 -17.84 1.15
CA GLY A 5 1.40 -16.44 0.82
C GLY A 5 2.52 -15.97 -0.09
N VAL A 6 2.16 -15.37 -1.22
CA VAL A 6 3.10 -14.83 -2.21
C VAL A 6 3.03 -13.32 -2.18
N ASP A 7 4.08 -12.66 -1.73
CA ASP A 7 4.22 -11.21 -1.81
C ASP A 7 5.04 -10.85 -3.06
N LEU A 8 4.35 -10.45 -4.10
CA LEU A 8 4.95 -10.01 -5.37
C LEU A 8 5.35 -8.53 -5.28
N GLY A 9 6.52 -8.25 -4.72
CA GLY A 9 7.04 -6.90 -4.58
C GLY A 9 7.72 -6.37 -5.84
N THR A 10 8.25 -5.16 -5.78
CA THR A 10 8.91 -4.51 -6.93
C THR A 10 10.29 -5.11 -7.24
N SER A 11 11.06 -5.49 -6.24
CA SER A 11 12.44 -5.98 -6.42
C SER A 11 12.59 -7.49 -6.25
N ALA A 12 11.61 -8.11 -5.60
CA ALA A 12 11.65 -9.54 -5.27
C ALA A 12 10.24 -10.07 -5.01
N VAL A 13 10.06 -11.37 -5.20
CA VAL A 13 8.93 -12.11 -4.64
C VAL A 13 9.36 -12.71 -3.30
N LYS A 14 8.57 -12.46 -2.25
CA LYS A 14 8.71 -13.10 -0.96
C LYS A 14 7.59 -14.12 -0.80
N LEU A 15 7.95 -15.33 -0.44
CA LEU A 15 7.01 -16.45 -0.23
C LEU A 15 7.08 -16.90 1.22
N LEU A 16 5.91 -17.09 1.81
CA LEU A 16 5.77 -17.50 3.21
C LEU A 16 4.90 -18.75 3.28
N LEU A 17 5.36 -19.74 4.04
CA LEU A 17 4.60 -20.94 4.36
C LEU A 17 4.08 -20.85 5.79
N MET A 18 2.77 -20.95 5.96
CA MET A 18 2.07 -20.90 7.24
C MET A 18 1.34 -22.21 7.47
N ASP A 19 1.33 -22.70 8.70
CA ASP A 19 0.50 -23.82 9.11
C ASP A 19 -0.92 -23.38 9.51
N GLU A 20 -1.79 -24.34 9.84
CA GLU A 20 -3.19 -24.09 10.21
C GLU A 20 -3.36 -23.37 11.56
N GLU A 21 -2.31 -23.32 12.38
CA GLU A 21 -2.28 -22.58 13.66
C GLU A 21 -1.80 -21.14 13.48
N GLY A 22 -1.44 -20.75 12.25
CA GLY A 22 -0.91 -19.42 11.94
C GLY A 22 0.60 -19.25 12.15
N LYS A 23 1.32 -20.34 12.43
CA LYS A 23 2.76 -20.30 12.62
C LYS A 23 3.48 -20.26 11.28
N ILE A 24 4.43 -19.33 11.16
CA ILE A 24 5.33 -19.26 10.02
C ILE A 24 6.31 -20.41 10.06
N VAL A 25 6.27 -21.29 9.06
CA VAL A 25 7.11 -22.49 8.94
C VAL A 25 8.39 -22.20 8.17
N ASN A 26 8.28 -21.43 7.07
CA ASN A 26 9.41 -21.11 6.21
C ASN A 26 9.15 -19.81 5.44
N ILE A 27 10.23 -19.12 5.06
CA ILE A 27 10.20 -17.92 4.20
C ILE A 27 11.30 -18.05 3.16
N VAL A 28 10.97 -17.73 1.91
CA VAL A 28 11.92 -17.69 0.80
C VAL A 28 11.73 -16.35 0.06
N SER A 29 12.84 -15.72 -0.33
CA SER A 29 12.82 -14.53 -1.18
C SER A 29 13.62 -14.79 -2.46
N ARG A 30 13.12 -14.28 -3.60
CA ARG A 30 13.74 -14.38 -4.91
C ARG A 30 13.71 -13.04 -5.61
N GLU A 31 14.87 -12.55 -6.01
CA GLU A 31 15.02 -11.28 -6.73
C GLU A 31 14.78 -11.47 -8.21
N TYR A 32 14.35 -10.41 -8.87
CA TYR A 32 14.23 -10.31 -10.33
C TYR A 32 14.61 -8.92 -10.83
N PRO A 33 14.97 -8.78 -12.12
CA PRO A 33 15.38 -7.50 -12.68
C PRO A 33 14.27 -6.45 -12.68
N LEU A 34 14.69 -5.21 -12.51
CA LEU A 34 13.88 -4.02 -12.77
C LEU A 34 14.53 -3.27 -13.95
N TYR A 35 13.76 -2.96 -14.98
CA TYR A 35 14.24 -2.35 -16.21
C TYR A 35 13.86 -0.87 -16.28
N PHE A 36 14.81 -0.03 -16.66
CA PHE A 36 14.66 1.41 -16.83
C PHE A 36 15.01 1.81 -18.26
N PRO A 37 14.14 1.52 -19.26
CA PRO A 37 14.47 1.74 -20.67
C PRO A 37 14.68 3.21 -21.04
N HIS A 38 14.07 4.13 -20.28
CA HIS A 38 14.23 5.58 -20.39
C HIS A 38 14.24 6.22 -19.00
N PRO A 39 14.77 7.45 -18.85
CA PRO A 39 14.65 8.19 -17.58
C PRO A 39 13.21 8.31 -17.11
N GLY A 40 12.94 7.94 -15.86
CA GLY A 40 11.61 7.95 -15.27
C GLY A 40 10.67 6.82 -15.67
N TRP A 41 11.12 5.87 -16.52
CA TRP A 41 10.36 4.68 -16.87
C TRP A 41 10.78 3.50 -15.98
N SER A 42 9.81 2.63 -15.68
CA SER A 42 10.04 1.45 -14.84
C SER A 42 9.20 0.28 -15.36
N GLU A 43 9.88 -0.78 -15.77
CA GLU A 43 9.25 -1.96 -16.40
C GLU A 43 9.76 -3.27 -15.81
N GLN A 44 8.93 -4.30 -15.88
CA GLN A 44 9.31 -5.69 -15.57
C GLN A 44 8.69 -6.66 -16.57
N LYS A 45 9.37 -7.79 -16.76
CA LYS A 45 8.85 -8.90 -17.54
C LYS A 45 8.02 -9.81 -16.65
N PRO A 46 6.71 -10.02 -16.93
CA PRO A 46 5.88 -10.93 -16.14
C PRO A 46 6.42 -12.36 -16.03
N GLU A 47 7.19 -12.81 -17.04
CA GLU A 47 7.88 -14.10 -17.01
C GLU A 47 8.91 -14.20 -15.89
N ASP A 48 9.61 -13.11 -15.56
CA ASP A 48 10.60 -13.10 -14.47
C ASP A 48 9.89 -13.35 -13.12
N TRP A 49 8.70 -12.76 -12.92
CA TRP A 49 7.88 -13.02 -11.73
C TRP A 49 7.44 -14.47 -11.65
N TRP A 50 7.00 -15.03 -12.79
CA TRP A 50 6.54 -16.42 -12.88
C TRP A 50 7.66 -17.41 -12.55
N GLU A 51 8.82 -17.27 -13.19
CA GLU A 51 9.96 -18.18 -12.97
C GLU A 51 10.45 -18.09 -11.51
N GLN A 52 10.62 -16.89 -10.96
CA GLN A 52 11.08 -16.73 -9.59
C GLN A 52 10.04 -17.20 -8.56
N SER A 53 8.75 -17.05 -8.86
CA SER A 53 7.70 -17.61 -8.00
C SER A 53 7.71 -19.13 -7.97
N LYS A 54 7.86 -19.79 -9.11
CA LYS A 54 8.00 -21.27 -9.18
C LYS A 54 9.20 -21.78 -8.38
N GLU A 55 10.38 -21.18 -8.64
CA GLU A 55 11.59 -21.53 -7.91
C GLU A 55 11.45 -21.27 -6.39
N GLY A 56 10.82 -20.15 -6.04
CA GLY A 56 10.52 -19.80 -4.66
C GLY A 56 9.59 -20.81 -4.00
N ILE A 57 8.50 -21.23 -4.64
CA ILE A 57 7.58 -22.26 -4.12
C ILE A 57 8.31 -23.59 -3.92
N ARG A 58 9.11 -24.04 -4.89
CA ARG A 58 9.91 -25.29 -4.73
C ARG A 58 10.83 -25.24 -3.51
N GLY A 59 11.53 -24.11 -3.32
CA GLY A 59 12.39 -23.89 -2.17
C GLY A 59 11.63 -23.82 -0.86
N LEU A 60 10.44 -23.21 -0.87
CA LEU A 60 9.59 -23.01 0.30
C LEU A 60 9.09 -24.34 0.90
N VAL A 61 8.68 -25.27 0.03
CA VAL A 61 8.02 -26.54 0.42
C VAL A 61 8.96 -27.76 0.43
N LYS A 62 10.28 -27.55 0.28
CA LYS A 62 11.25 -28.65 0.12
C LYS A 62 11.30 -29.60 1.32
N ASP A 63 11.11 -29.06 2.53
CA ASP A 63 11.30 -29.77 3.80
C ASP A 63 9.98 -30.14 4.51
N VAL A 64 8.83 -29.99 3.81
CA VAL A 64 7.50 -30.33 4.34
C VAL A 64 6.78 -31.34 3.46
N ASP A 65 5.75 -31.98 4.01
CA ASP A 65 4.86 -32.83 3.24
C ASP A 65 4.03 -31.97 2.27
N LYS A 66 4.42 -31.98 1.01
CA LYS A 66 3.81 -31.18 -0.07
C LYS A 66 2.34 -31.52 -0.29
N SER A 67 1.90 -32.74 0.04
CA SER A 67 0.50 -33.14 -0.06
C SER A 67 -0.43 -32.39 0.89
N GLN A 68 0.14 -31.75 1.90
CA GLN A 68 -0.57 -30.94 2.90
C GLN A 68 -0.72 -29.46 2.51
N VAL A 69 -0.17 -29.03 1.37
CA VAL A 69 -0.35 -27.64 0.88
C VAL A 69 -1.75 -27.50 0.29
N ALA A 70 -2.61 -26.77 1.00
CA ALA A 70 -4.03 -26.67 0.71
C ALA A 70 -4.41 -25.45 -0.15
N GLY A 71 -3.63 -24.36 -0.07
CA GLY A 71 -3.94 -23.13 -0.79
C GLY A 71 -2.75 -22.20 -0.99
N ILE A 72 -2.83 -21.39 -2.05
CA ILE A 72 -1.89 -20.34 -2.43
C ILE A 72 -2.69 -19.05 -2.66
N SER A 73 -2.24 -17.96 -2.05
CA SER A 73 -2.79 -16.62 -2.27
C SER A 73 -1.70 -15.57 -2.37
N PHE A 74 -2.06 -14.33 -2.66
CA PHE A 74 -1.14 -13.28 -3.07
C PHE A 74 -1.34 -11.99 -2.29
N GLY A 75 -0.23 -11.27 -2.08
CA GLY A 75 -0.15 -9.84 -2.00
C GLY A 75 0.68 -9.36 -3.19
N GLY A 76 0.22 -8.39 -3.97
CA GLY A 76 0.96 -7.98 -5.17
C GLY A 76 1.14 -6.48 -5.29
N GLN A 77 2.31 -6.04 -5.83
CA GLN A 77 2.51 -4.65 -6.19
C GLN A 77 1.35 -4.17 -7.08
N MET A 78 0.72 -3.09 -6.66
CA MET A 78 -0.49 -2.58 -7.28
C MET A 78 -0.22 -1.84 -8.59
N HIS A 79 -1.26 -1.60 -9.37
CA HIS A 79 -1.29 -0.66 -10.50
C HIS A 79 -0.49 -1.06 -11.75
N GLY A 80 0.31 -2.13 -11.72
CA GLY A 80 1.10 -2.59 -12.85
C GLY A 80 0.21 -2.99 -14.03
N LEU A 81 0.56 -2.57 -15.25
CA LEU A 81 -0.19 -2.92 -16.44
C LEU A 81 0.43 -4.15 -17.12
N VAL A 82 -0.23 -5.29 -17.03
CA VAL A 82 0.08 -6.51 -17.81
C VAL A 82 -0.98 -6.67 -18.90
N ILE A 83 -0.56 -6.80 -20.15
CA ILE A 83 -1.46 -6.96 -21.31
C ILE A 83 -1.10 -8.20 -22.11
N LEU A 84 -2.11 -9.02 -22.42
CA LEU A 84 -1.97 -10.26 -23.18
C LEU A 84 -2.75 -10.19 -24.50
N ASP A 85 -2.23 -10.92 -25.50
CA ASP A 85 -2.88 -11.14 -26.80
C ASP A 85 -3.91 -12.28 -26.75
N GLU A 86 -4.49 -12.62 -27.90
CA GLU A 86 -5.48 -13.71 -28.05
C GLU A 86 -4.92 -15.10 -27.71
N ASN A 87 -3.60 -15.28 -27.75
CA ASN A 87 -2.91 -16.53 -27.44
C ASN A 87 -2.30 -16.54 -26.05
N ASP A 88 -2.67 -15.57 -25.20
CA ASP A 88 -2.15 -15.38 -23.85
C ASP A 88 -0.65 -15.03 -23.77
N ASN A 89 -0.07 -14.56 -24.88
CA ASN A 89 1.29 -14.04 -24.84
C ASN A 89 1.33 -12.63 -24.26
N VAL A 90 2.35 -12.35 -23.45
CA VAL A 90 2.63 -11.00 -22.96
C VAL A 90 3.04 -10.11 -24.14
N ILE A 91 2.26 -9.06 -24.42
CA ILE A 91 2.47 -8.15 -25.55
C ILE A 91 3.74 -7.31 -25.37
N ARG A 92 3.98 -6.88 -24.12
CA ARG A 92 5.13 -6.04 -23.75
C ARG A 92 5.46 -6.18 -22.26
N PRO A 93 6.67 -5.75 -21.81
CA PRO A 93 6.96 -5.65 -20.38
C PRO A 93 5.91 -4.81 -19.64
N ALA A 94 5.58 -5.21 -18.42
CA ALA A 94 4.61 -4.51 -17.58
C ALA A 94 5.12 -3.11 -17.21
N ILE A 95 4.26 -2.09 -17.33
CA ILE A 95 4.54 -0.72 -16.86
C ILE A 95 4.18 -0.67 -15.38
N LEU A 96 5.15 -0.35 -14.51
CA LEU A 96 4.99 -0.46 -13.07
C LEU A 96 4.37 0.80 -12.41
N TRP A 97 4.05 0.67 -11.13
CA TRP A 97 3.43 1.73 -10.32
C TRP A 97 4.29 2.99 -10.15
N ASN A 98 5.62 2.83 -10.17
CA ASN A 98 6.61 3.90 -10.02
C ASN A 98 7.09 4.48 -11.36
N ASP A 99 6.39 4.17 -12.46
CA ASP A 99 6.66 4.70 -13.79
C ASP A 99 6.03 6.07 -13.98
N GLY A 100 6.80 7.03 -14.48
CA GLY A 100 6.38 8.42 -14.64
C GLY A 100 5.95 8.82 -16.06
N ARG A 101 5.97 7.87 -17.05
CA ARG A 101 5.72 8.20 -18.48
C ARG A 101 4.34 8.75 -18.77
N THR A 102 3.37 8.51 -17.92
CA THR A 102 1.95 8.81 -18.14
C THR A 102 1.51 10.19 -17.65
N ALA A 103 2.44 11.10 -17.39
CA ALA A 103 2.13 12.45 -16.88
C ALA A 103 1.08 13.19 -17.75
N LYS A 104 1.20 13.13 -19.08
CA LYS A 104 0.25 13.75 -20.03
C LYS A 104 -1.14 13.14 -19.93
N GLN A 105 -1.24 11.80 -19.84
CA GLN A 105 -2.52 11.10 -19.72
C GLN A 105 -3.18 11.35 -18.36
N THR A 106 -2.36 11.44 -17.31
CA THR A 106 -2.81 11.80 -15.96
C THR A 106 -3.39 13.22 -15.93
N ASP A 107 -2.71 14.17 -16.57
CA ASP A 107 -3.20 15.54 -16.70
C ASP A 107 -4.52 15.60 -17.50
N TYR A 108 -4.59 14.90 -18.64
CA TYR A 108 -5.83 14.78 -19.43
C TYR A 108 -7.00 14.27 -18.58
N LEU A 109 -6.79 13.20 -17.82
CA LEU A 109 -7.83 12.62 -16.96
C LEU A 109 -8.27 13.63 -15.88
N ASN A 110 -7.34 14.29 -15.20
CA ASN A 110 -7.66 15.19 -14.11
C ASN A 110 -8.23 16.55 -14.56
N THR A 111 -7.88 17.04 -15.76
CA THR A 111 -8.25 18.38 -16.21
C THR A 111 -9.36 18.37 -17.28
N VAL A 112 -9.30 17.47 -18.25
CA VAL A 112 -10.27 17.40 -19.35
C VAL A 112 -11.47 16.55 -18.97
N ILE A 113 -11.27 15.33 -18.44
CA ILE A 113 -12.37 14.53 -17.89
C ILE A 113 -12.84 15.16 -16.59
N GLY A 114 -11.91 15.55 -15.72
CA GLY A 114 -12.15 16.27 -14.48
C GLY A 114 -12.15 15.36 -13.25
N LYS A 115 -11.50 15.84 -12.18
CA LYS A 115 -11.35 15.12 -10.92
C LYS A 115 -12.68 14.69 -10.29
N GLU A 116 -13.71 15.55 -10.38
CA GLU A 116 -15.04 15.27 -9.85
C GLU A 116 -15.68 14.04 -10.52
N LYS A 117 -15.63 13.99 -11.87
CA LYS A 117 -16.14 12.83 -12.62
C LYS A 117 -15.34 11.56 -12.35
N LEU A 118 -14.01 11.66 -12.31
CA LEU A 118 -13.18 10.50 -11.97
C LEU A 118 -13.53 9.96 -10.58
N SER A 119 -13.71 10.86 -9.60
CA SER A 119 -14.12 10.49 -8.25
C SER A 119 -15.53 9.88 -8.22
N GLU A 120 -16.47 10.39 -9.02
CA GLU A 120 -17.80 9.80 -9.19
C GLU A 120 -17.72 8.38 -9.77
N TYR A 121 -16.88 8.17 -10.79
CA TYR A 121 -16.76 6.88 -11.49
C TYR A 121 -15.96 5.84 -10.74
N THR A 122 -14.99 6.25 -9.88
CA THR A 122 -14.01 5.33 -9.28
C THR A 122 -13.66 5.61 -7.82
N ALA A 123 -14.26 6.64 -7.20
CA ALA A 123 -13.91 7.14 -5.88
C ALA A 123 -12.48 7.74 -5.77
N ASN A 124 -11.75 7.88 -6.88
CA ASN A 124 -10.37 8.35 -6.90
C ASN A 124 -10.12 9.35 -8.03
N ILE A 125 -8.99 10.06 -7.97
CA ILE A 125 -8.46 10.89 -9.05
C ILE A 125 -7.29 10.17 -9.74
N ALA A 126 -6.86 10.65 -10.90
CA ALA A 126 -5.77 10.03 -11.64
C ALA A 126 -4.40 10.35 -11.03
N PHE A 127 -3.55 9.33 -10.95
CA PHE A 127 -2.12 9.42 -10.65
C PHE A 127 -1.33 8.64 -11.72
N ALA A 128 -0.11 9.10 -12.02
CA ALA A 128 0.72 8.47 -13.04
C ALA A 128 1.00 6.99 -12.78
N GLY A 129 1.05 6.60 -11.51
CA GLY A 129 1.22 5.20 -11.11
C GLY A 129 0.03 4.29 -11.37
N PHE A 130 -1.19 4.82 -11.59
CA PHE A 130 -2.39 4.01 -11.78
C PHE A 130 -2.48 3.36 -13.16
N THR A 131 -3.34 2.35 -13.31
CA THR A 131 -3.39 1.52 -14.53
C THR A 131 -4.05 2.24 -15.71
N ALA A 132 -5.15 2.97 -15.52
CA ALA A 132 -5.87 3.64 -16.59
C ALA A 132 -5.01 4.63 -17.39
N PRO A 133 -4.18 5.50 -16.77
CA PRO A 133 -3.24 6.36 -17.53
C PRO A 133 -2.26 5.57 -18.40
N LYS A 134 -1.84 4.37 -17.96
CA LYS A 134 -0.93 3.50 -18.74
C LYS A 134 -1.61 2.90 -19.97
N ILE A 135 -2.88 2.52 -19.85
CA ILE A 135 -3.68 2.05 -20.98
C ILE A 135 -3.79 3.16 -22.04
N LEU A 136 -4.10 4.38 -21.61
CA LEU A 136 -4.15 5.54 -22.51
C LEU A 136 -2.81 5.82 -23.16
N TRP A 137 -1.70 5.68 -22.40
CA TRP A 137 -0.37 5.85 -22.94
C TRP A 137 -0.05 4.79 -24.02
N VAL A 138 -0.36 3.51 -23.78
CA VAL A 138 -0.17 2.44 -24.78
C VAL A 138 -1.01 2.71 -26.03
N LYS A 139 -2.26 3.14 -25.86
CA LYS A 139 -3.16 3.51 -26.98
C LYS A 139 -2.56 4.62 -27.85
N GLU A 140 -1.97 5.64 -27.25
CA GLU A 140 -1.41 6.79 -27.97
C GLU A 140 -0.03 6.50 -28.57
N ASN A 141 0.84 5.76 -27.88
CA ASN A 141 2.26 5.62 -28.23
C ASN A 141 2.61 4.25 -28.84
N GLU A 142 1.80 3.23 -28.58
CA GLU A 142 1.99 1.85 -29.08
C GLU A 142 0.68 1.31 -29.68
N PRO A 143 0.07 1.95 -30.70
CA PRO A 143 -1.25 1.58 -31.22
C PRO A 143 -1.32 0.14 -31.75
N ASP A 144 -0.23 -0.38 -32.31
CA ASP A 144 -0.15 -1.77 -32.78
C ASP A 144 -0.19 -2.78 -31.61
N ASN A 145 0.38 -2.43 -30.46
CA ASN A 145 0.29 -3.22 -29.24
C ASN A 145 -1.10 -3.11 -28.63
N PHE A 146 -1.66 -1.89 -28.61
CA PHE A 146 -3.01 -1.65 -28.10
C PHE A 146 -4.06 -2.48 -28.87
N ALA A 147 -3.95 -2.56 -30.19
CA ALA A 147 -4.87 -3.31 -31.03
C ALA A 147 -4.85 -4.83 -30.81
N LYS A 148 -3.81 -5.37 -30.16
CA LYS A 148 -3.67 -6.81 -29.85
C LYS A 148 -4.19 -7.16 -28.45
N ILE A 149 -4.57 -6.18 -27.63
CA ILE A 149 -4.98 -6.45 -26.24
C ILE A 149 -6.26 -7.26 -26.23
N CYS A 150 -6.19 -8.44 -25.64
CA CYS A 150 -7.33 -9.28 -25.33
C CYS A 150 -7.60 -9.39 -23.84
N ARG A 151 -6.53 -9.29 -22.99
CA ARG A 151 -6.65 -9.32 -21.54
C ARG A 151 -5.78 -8.25 -20.89
N ILE A 152 -6.34 -7.60 -19.89
CA ILE A 152 -5.66 -6.62 -19.02
C ILE A 152 -5.64 -7.20 -17.61
N MET A 153 -4.46 -7.25 -16.99
CA MET A 153 -4.24 -7.85 -15.68
C MET A 153 -3.35 -6.95 -14.81
N LEU A 154 -3.47 -7.12 -13.52
CA LEU A 154 -2.49 -6.66 -12.54
C LEU A 154 -1.37 -7.71 -12.33
N PRO A 155 -0.23 -7.35 -11.73
CA PRO A 155 0.89 -8.27 -11.58
C PRO A 155 0.54 -9.59 -10.87
N LYS A 156 -0.21 -9.54 -9.75
CA LYS A 156 -0.61 -10.76 -9.03
C LYS A 156 -1.65 -11.58 -9.80
N ASP A 157 -2.54 -10.92 -10.56
CA ASP A 157 -3.54 -11.60 -11.38
C ASP A 157 -2.88 -12.46 -12.44
N TYR A 158 -1.76 -11.97 -13.02
CA TYR A 158 -0.97 -12.76 -13.95
C TYR A 158 -0.42 -14.04 -13.31
N LEU A 159 0.07 -13.98 -12.06
CA LEU A 159 0.52 -15.18 -11.36
C LEU A 159 -0.63 -16.14 -11.06
N ALA A 160 -1.76 -15.64 -10.58
CA ALA A 160 -2.96 -16.45 -10.34
C ALA A 160 -3.44 -17.13 -11.62
N TYR A 161 -3.47 -16.38 -12.74
CA TYR A 161 -3.80 -16.89 -14.07
C TYR A 161 -2.82 -17.97 -14.54
N ARG A 162 -1.53 -17.79 -14.37
CA ARG A 162 -0.50 -18.80 -14.72
C ARG A 162 -0.67 -20.07 -13.91
N LEU A 163 -1.03 -19.97 -12.62
CA LEU A 163 -1.24 -21.11 -11.73
C LEU A 163 -2.53 -21.88 -12.02
N SER A 164 -3.65 -21.17 -12.25
CA SER A 164 -5.00 -21.76 -12.29
C SER A 164 -5.68 -21.72 -13.66
N GLY A 165 -5.31 -20.77 -14.52
CA GLY A 165 -6.03 -20.46 -15.75
C GLY A 165 -7.26 -19.54 -15.54
N ALA A 166 -7.58 -19.16 -14.31
CA ALA A 166 -8.69 -18.26 -14.01
C ALA A 166 -8.32 -16.79 -14.33
N PHE A 167 -9.10 -16.15 -15.21
CA PHE A 167 -8.96 -14.74 -15.55
C PHE A 167 -9.74 -13.88 -14.56
N VAL A 168 -9.12 -13.59 -13.43
CA VAL A 168 -9.76 -12.94 -12.27
C VAL A 168 -8.86 -11.85 -11.67
N SER A 169 -9.48 -10.92 -10.98
CA SER A 169 -8.83 -9.97 -10.06
C SER A 169 -9.65 -9.87 -8.78
N ASP A 170 -9.10 -9.21 -7.75
CA ASP A 170 -9.86 -8.91 -6.55
C ASP A 170 -10.20 -7.43 -6.46
N TYR A 171 -11.23 -7.12 -5.65
CA TYR A 171 -11.70 -5.75 -5.48
C TYR A 171 -10.64 -4.81 -4.92
N SER A 172 -9.76 -5.29 -4.02
CA SER A 172 -8.79 -4.42 -3.37
C SER A 172 -7.72 -3.91 -4.34
N ASP A 173 -7.18 -4.79 -5.17
CA ASP A 173 -6.15 -4.45 -6.17
C ASP A 173 -6.77 -3.71 -7.37
N ALA A 174 -7.94 -4.18 -7.85
CA ALA A 174 -8.69 -3.53 -8.93
C ALA A 174 -9.10 -2.09 -8.60
N SER A 175 -9.31 -1.75 -7.32
CA SER A 175 -9.57 -0.38 -6.87
C SER A 175 -8.47 0.60 -7.29
N GLY A 176 -7.22 0.14 -7.36
CA GLY A 176 -6.07 0.94 -7.76
C GLY A 176 -5.88 1.09 -9.27
N MET A 177 -6.72 0.48 -10.09
CA MET A 177 -6.61 0.60 -11.55
C MET A 177 -7.18 1.91 -12.11
N LEU A 178 -8.01 2.64 -11.35
CA LEU A 178 -8.85 3.75 -11.84
C LEU A 178 -9.83 3.28 -12.95
N LEU A 179 -10.27 2.04 -12.88
CA LEU A 179 -11.22 1.42 -13.82
C LEU A 179 -12.43 0.82 -13.10
N MET A 180 -12.37 0.70 -11.77
CA MET A 180 -13.42 0.10 -10.95
C MET A 180 -14.22 1.18 -10.22
N ASP A 181 -15.55 1.06 -10.26
CA ASP A 181 -16.45 1.73 -9.32
C ASP A 181 -16.32 1.05 -7.96
N VAL A 182 -15.52 1.65 -7.08
CA VAL A 182 -15.20 1.09 -5.76
C VAL A 182 -16.45 0.95 -4.89
N LYS A 183 -17.37 1.91 -4.98
CA LYS A 183 -18.61 1.91 -4.19
C LYS A 183 -19.48 0.71 -4.49
N ASN A 184 -19.64 0.39 -5.78
CA ASN A 184 -20.52 -0.67 -6.25
C ASN A 184 -19.78 -1.98 -6.55
N LYS A 185 -18.45 -2.01 -6.35
CA LYS A 185 -17.59 -3.19 -6.59
C LYS A 185 -17.79 -3.79 -7.99
N CYS A 186 -17.76 -2.96 -9.03
CA CYS A 186 -17.87 -3.37 -10.42
C CYS A 186 -17.00 -2.52 -11.34
N TRP A 187 -16.74 -2.98 -12.55
CA TRP A 187 -16.01 -2.18 -13.54
C TRP A 187 -16.83 -0.96 -13.94
N SER A 188 -16.17 0.22 -14.01
CA SER A 188 -16.76 1.46 -14.51
C SER A 188 -16.82 1.42 -16.03
N LYS A 189 -18.04 1.49 -16.58
CA LYS A 189 -18.26 1.57 -18.03
C LYS A 189 -17.70 2.86 -18.61
N GLU A 190 -17.88 3.95 -17.90
CA GLU A 190 -17.41 5.29 -18.27
C GLU A 190 -15.88 5.30 -18.40
N MET A 191 -15.18 4.69 -17.45
CA MET A 191 -13.72 4.62 -17.50
C MET A 191 -13.21 3.67 -18.60
N ALA A 192 -13.91 2.57 -18.85
CA ALA A 192 -13.58 1.68 -19.96
C ALA A 192 -13.72 2.41 -21.30
N GLU A 193 -14.80 3.18 -21.50
CA GLU A 193 -15.02 4.00 -22.69
C GLU A 193 -13.95 5.09 -22.86
N ILE A 194 -13.60 5.80 -21.79
CA ILE A 194 -12.52 6.80 -21.79
C ILE A 194 -11.19 6.17 -22.21
N CYS A 195 -10.85 5.00 -21.69
CA CYS A 195 -9.63 4.27 -22.07
C CYS A 195 -9.72 3.64 -23.46
N GLY A 196 -10.93 3.46 -24.01
CA GLY A 196 -11.18 2.82 -25.30
C GLY A 196 -11.00 1.30 -25.25
N ILE A 197 -11.33 0.67 -24.14
CA ILE A 197 -11.29 -0.77 -23.93
C ILE A 197 -12.69 -1.33 -23.74
N SER A 198 -12.85 -2.62 -24.03
CA SER A 198 -14.06 -3.37 -23.71
C SER A 198 -14.00 -3.93 -22.31
N LEU A 199 -15.14 -4.04 -21.62
CA LEU A 199 -15.24 -4.70 -20.31
C LEU A 199 -14.82 -6.17 -20.36
N GLU A 200 -14.94 -6.83 -21.51
CA GLU A 200 -14.49 -8.21 -21.72
C GLU A 200 -12.96 -8.38 -21.65
N MET A 201 -12.20 -7.29 -21.83
CA MET A 201 -10.75 -7.27 -21.65
C MET A 201 -10.34 -7.22 -20.17
N LEU A 202 -11.28 -6.97 -19.26
CA LEU A 202 -11.05 -6.88 -17.83
C LEU A 202 -11.42 -8.20 -17.13
N PRO A 203 -10.69 -8.60 -16.07
CA PRO A 203 -10.93 -9.86 -15.37
C PRO A 203 -12.25 -9.87 -14.60
N GLU A 204 -12.77 -11.06 -14.27
CA GLU A 204 -13.85 -11.20 -13.30
C GLU A 204 -13.39 -10.76 -11.92
N LEU A 205 -14.24 -10.00 -11.19
CA LEU A 205 -13.95 -9.46 -9.88
C LEU A 205 -14.42 -10.38 -8.76
N HIS A 206 -13.56 -10.62 -7.78
CA HIS A 206 -13.80 -11.48 -6.62
C HIS A 206 -13.45 -10.79 -5.31
N GLU A 207 -13.90 -11.33 -4.18
CA GLU A 207 -13.32 -10.99 -2.89
C GLU A 207 -11.92 -11.58 -2.78
N SER A 208 -11.04 -10.90 -2.05
CA SER A 208 -9.63 -11.29 -1.93
C SER A 208 -9.40 -12.69 -1.35
N PHE A 209 -10.37 -13.18 -0.58
CA PHE A 209 -10.37 -14.51 0.05
C PHE A 209 -11.13 -15.58 -0.74
N ASP A 210 -11.63 -15.27 -1.95
CA ASP A 210 -12.33 -16.27 -2.78
C ASP A 210 -11.34 -17.23 -3.43
N ALA A 211 -11.65 -18.53 -3.36
CA ALA A 211 -10.96 -19.52 -4.17
C ALA A 211 -11.46 -19.42 -5.62
N VAL A 212 -10.54 -19.11 -6.53
CA VAL A 212 -10.86 -18.86 -7.95
C VAL A 212 -10.54 -20.04 -8.87
N GLY A 213 -9.98 -21.10 -8.30
CA GLY A 213 -9.65 -22.33 -8.98
C GLY A 213 -8.71 -23.21 -8.18
N THR A 214 -8.12 -24.19 -8.83
CA THR A 214 -7.04 -25.04 -8.31
C THR A 214 -5.87 -25.00 -9.26
N LEU A 215 -4.73 -25.56 -8.88
CA LEU A 215 -3.57 -25.62 -9.75
C LEU A 215 -3.87 -26.37 -11.04
N LYS A 216 -3.39 -25.84 -12.17
CA LYS A 216 -3.37 -26.60 -13.43
C LYS A 216 -2.56 -27.87 -13.25
N PRO A 217 -2.96 -29.03 -13.85
CA PRO A 217 -2.27 -30.30 -13.69
C PRO A 217 -0.78 -30.23 -13.99
N GLU A 218 -0.39 -29.54 -15.07
CA GLU A 218 1.00 -29.37 -15.45
C GLU A 218 1.80 -28.54 -14.42
N VAL A 219 1.18 -27.52 -13.84
CA VAL A 219 1.81 -26.68 -12.81
C VAL A 219 1.92 -27.43 -11.49
N ALA A 220 0.89 -28.16 -11.10
CA ALA A 220 0.90 -29.01 -9.90
C ALA A 220 2.03 -30.07 -9.98
N ALA A 221 2.15 -30.74 -11.14
CA ALA A 221 3.23 -31.70 -11.39
C ALA A 221 4.62 -31.04 -11.34
N GLU A 222 4.78 -29.86 -11.95
CA GLU A 222 6.04 -29.10 -11.98
C GLU A 222 6.49 -28.68 -10.58
N LEU A 223 5.55 -28.23 -9.72
CA LEU A 223 5.82 -27.79 -8.35
C LEU A 223 5.87 -28.95 -7.34
N GLY A 224 5.32 -30.11 -7.72
CA GLY A 224 5.13 -31.26 -6.85
C GLY A 224 4.08 -31.02 -5.76
N LEU A 225 3.06 -30.20 -6.06
CA LEU A 225 1.93 -29.88 -5.19
C LEU A 225 0.68 -30.66 -5.64
N PRO A 226 -0.31 -30.85 -4.76
CA PRO A 226 -1.56 -31.50 -5.14
C PRO A 226 -2.37 -30.61 -6.12
N GLU A 227 -2.99 -31.24 -7.12
CA GLU A 227 -3.90 -30.53 -8.04
C GLU A 227 -5.09 -29.89 -7.31
N THR A 228 -5.44 -30.40 -6.13
CA THR A 228 -6.50 -29.87 -5.27
C THR A 228 -6.10 -28.61 -4.50
N CYS A 229 -4.83 -28.18 -4.57
CA CYS A 229 -4.37 -26.96 -3.95
C CYS A 229 -5.12 -25.76 -4.56
N LYS A 230 -5.85 -25.04 -3.72
CA LYS A 230 -6.65 -23.89 -4.15
C LYS A 230 -5.78 -22.71 -4.53
N VAL A 231 -6.14 -22.03 -5.61
CA VAL A 231 -5.61 -20.70 -5.96
C VAL A 231 -6.66 -19.67 -5.56
N VAL A 232 -6.24 -18.67 -4.80
CA VAL A 232 -7.12 -17.65 -4.20
C VAL A 232 -6.85 -16.31 -4.87
N ALA A 233 -7.86 -15.47 -5.02
CA ALA A 233 -7.75 -14.18 -5.72
C ALA A 233 -6.61 -13.31 -5.19
N GLY A 234 -6.39 -13.31 -3.87
CA GLY A 234 -5.37 -12.49 -3.23
C GLY A 234 -5.77 -11.03 -3.15
N ALA A 235 -4.84 -10.16 -2.82
CA ALA A 235 -5.09 -8.74 -2.60
C ALA A 235 -3.96 -7.86 -3.16
N GLY A 236 -4.21 -6.57 -3.37
CA GLY A 236 -3.15 -5.59 -3.50
C GLY A 236 -2.24 -5.61 -2.27
N ASP A 237 -0.95 -5.31 -2.44
CA ASP A 237 0.06 -5.43 -1.39
C ASP A 237 -0.31 -4.70 -0.08
N ASN A 238 -0.88 -3.48 -0.18
CA ASN A 238 -1.30 -2.71 0.98
C ASN A 238 -2.47 -3.38 1.73
N ALA A 239 -3.47 -3.93 1.01
CA ALA A 239 -4.59 -4.64 1.63
C ALA A 239 -4.15 -5.99 2.21
N ALA A 240 -3.26 -6.72 1.52
CA ALA A 240 -2.64 -7.94 2.06
C ALA A 240 -1.82 -7.65 3.32
N ALA A 241 -1.02 -6.55 3.32
CA ALA A 241 -0.30 -6.10 4.50
C ALA A 241 -1.24 -5.74 5.66
N ALA A 242 -2.39 -5.13 5.36
CA ALA A 242 -3.40 -4.83 6.36
C ALA A 242 -3.94 -6.12 7.00
N VAL A 243 -4.26 -7.15 6.21
CA VAL A 243 -4.64 -8.47 6.73
C VAL A 243 -3.53 -9.06 7.60
N GLY A 244 -2.29 -9.11 7.10
CA GLY A 244 -1.14 -9.68 7.82
C GLY A 244 -0.75 -8.92 9.09
N THR A 245 -1.17 -7.67 9.23
CA THR A 245 -1.00 -6.85 10.44
C THR A 245 -2.25 -6.82 11.31
N GLY A 246 -3.31 -7.51 10.94
CA GLY A 246 -4.59 -7.52 11.66
C GLY A 246 -5.33 -6.17 11.59
N THR A 247 -5.12 -5.41 10.53
CA THR A 247 -5.81 -4.14 10.27
C THR A 247 -7.07 -4.42 9.45
N VAL A 248 -8.01 -5.12 10.03
CA VAL A 248 -9.29 -5.55 9.44
C VAL A 248 -10.43 -5.21 10.40
N GLY A 249 -11.62 -4.97 9.85
CA GLY A 249 -12.78 -4.51 10.62
C GLY A 249 -12.81 -2.99 10.80
N ASP A 250 -13.95 -2.47 11.25
CA ASP A 250 -14.25 -1.04 11.30
C ASP A 250 -13.33 -0.26 12.25
N GLY A 251 -12.76 0.84 11.77
CA GLY A 251 -11.90 1.73 12.54
C GLY A 251 -10.49 1.19 12.86
N MET A 252 -10.14 0.01 12.38
CA MET A 252 -8.78 -0.52 12.54
C MET A 252 -7.82 0.22 11.60
N CYS A 253 -6.63 0.51 12.11
CA CYS A 253 -5.66 1.33 11.40
C CYS A 253 -4.24 0.72 11.45
N ASN A 254 -3.46 0.99 10.42
CA ASN A 254 -2.03 0.74 10.37
C ASN A 254 -1.30 1.99 9.88
N VAL A 255 -0.24 2.37 10.59
CA VAL A 255 0.70 3.43 10.18
C VAL A 255 2.03 2.78 9.84
N SER A 256 2.46 2.89 8.60
CA SER A 256 3.80 2.46 8.17
C SER A 256 4.75 3.64 8.11
N LEU A 257 5.85 3.56 8.86
CA LEU A 257 6.94 4.54 8.89
C LEU A 257 8.17 4.00 8.15
N GLY A 258 8.04 3.85 6.84
CA GLY A 258 9.13 3.54 5.92
C GLY A 258 9.83 4.80 5.39
N THR A 259 10.55 4.69 4.29
CA THR A 259 11.08 5.85 3.53
C THR A 259 9.95 6.83 3.25
N SER A 260 8.88 6.35 2.64
CA SER A 260 7.55 6.96 2.59
C SER A 260 6.69 6.48 3.76
N GLY A 261 5.54 7.09 3.99
CA GLY A 261 4.58 6.68 5.00
C GLY A 261 3.24 6.29 4.37
N THR A 262 2.56 5.34 5.00
CA THR A 262 1.16 5.07 4.67
C THR A 262 0.31 5.06 5.93
N VAL A 263 -0.90 5.56 5.79
CA VAL A 263 -1.96 5.48 6.81
C VAL A 263 -3.09 4.68 6.19
N PHE A 264 -3.25 3.44 6.63
CA PHE A 264 -4.29 2.54 6.16
C PHE A 264 -5.42 2.48 7.21
N ILE A 265 -6.64 2.79 6.82
CA ILE A 265 -7.79 2.88 7.73
C ILE A 265 -8.90 1.99 7.19
N SER A 266 -9.17 0.88 7.86
CA SER A 266 -10.26 -0.05 7.53
C SER A 266 -11.61 0.53 7.93
N SER A 267 -12.63 0.34 7.11
CA SER A 267 -14.00 0.81 7.37
C SER A 267 -15.03 -0.13 6.77
N ASN A 268 -16.06 -0.45 7.54
CA ASN A 268 -17.19 -1.24 7.05
C ASN A 268 -18.09 -0.44 6.10
N LYS A 269 -17.89 0.86 6.00
CA LYS A 269 -18.67 1.74 5.12
C LYS A 269 -17.80 2.36 4.05
N PHE A 270 -18.36 2.42 2.84
CA PHE A 270 -17.77 3.22 1.78
C PHE A 270 -17.69 4.69 2.18
N GLY A 271 -16.55 5.31 1.91
CA GLY A 271 -16.33 6.74 2.13
C GLY A 271 -15.32 7.29 1.14
N VAL A 272 -15.53 8.50 0.68
CA VAL A 272 -14.59 9.29 -0.13
C VAL A 272 -14.73 10.75 0.29
N ASP A 273 -13.61 11.42 0.54
CA ASP A 273 -13.63 12.83 0.85
C ASP A 273 -13.76 13.69 -0.42
N SER A 274 -14.35 14.88 -0.29
CA SER A 274 -14.66 15.77 -1.40
C SER A 274 -13.44 16.26 -2.20
N HIS A 275 -12.24 16.09 -1.66
CA HIS A 275 -10.98 16.52 -2.28
C HIS A 275 -10.11 15.36 -2.74
N ASN A 276 -10.56 14.11 -2.54
CA ASN A 276 -9.75 12.91 -2.77
C ASN A 276 -8.37 13.00 -2.09
N ALA A 277 -8.33 13.53 -0.88
CA ALA A 277 -7.13 13.67 -0.08
C ALA A 277 -6.57 12.30 0.34
N LEU A 278 -7.46 11.32 0.53
CA LEU A 278 -7.14 9.91 0.74
C LEU A 278 -7.65 9.07 -0.43
N HIS A 279 -6.94 7.99 -0.74
CA HIS A 279 -7.47 6.97 -1.65
C HIS A 279 -8.61 6.21 -0.98
N ALA A 280 -9.68 5.95 -1.72
CA ALA A 280 -10.80 5.13 -1.28
C ALA A 280 -10.80 3.83 -2.09
N PHE A 281 -10.54 2.70 -1.44
CA PHE A 281 -10.42 1.39 -2.08
C PHE A 281 -11.29 0.36 -1.36
N ALA A 282 -11.58 -0.76 -2.05
CA ALA A 282 -12.09 -1.95 -1.39
C ALA A 282 -10.99 -2.59 -0.55
N HIS A 283 -11.37 -3.25 0.54
CA HIS A 283 -10.44 -3.93 1.43
C HIS A 283 -10.52 -5.45 1.26
N ALA A 284 -9.44 -6.14 1.62
CA ALA A 284 -9.33 -7.59 1.51
C ALA A 284 -10.17 -8.38 2.56
N ASP A 285 -10.85 -7.71 3.46
CA ASP A 285 -11.80 -8.29 4.43
C ASP A 285 -13.27 -8.25 3.95
N GLY A 286 -13.50 -7.84 2.70
CA GLY A 286 -14.84 -7.73 2.11
C GLY A 286 -15.47 -6.34 2.27
N HIS A 287 -14.79 -5.39 2.90
CA HIS A 287 -15.27 -4.04 3.14
C HIS A 287 -14.50 -2.98 2.34
N TYR A 288 -14.17 -1.86 2.96
CA TYR A 288 -13.48 -0.73 2.33
C TYR A 288 -12.32 -0.24 3.19
N HIS A 289 -11.44 0.54 2.59
CA HIS A 289 -10.44 1.28 3.34
C HIS A 289 -10.14 2.64 2.73
N LEU A 290 -9.66 3.54 3.56
CA LEU A 290 -9.03 4.78 3.15
C LEU A 290 -7.52 4.64 3.31
N MET A 291 -6.77 5.21 2.36
CA MET A 291 -5.32 5.18 2.42
C MET A 291 -4.72 6.55 2.18
N GLY A 292 -4.00 7.06 3.19
CA GLY A 292 -3.13 8.22 3.07
C GLY A 292 -1.71 7.78 2.67
N CYS A 293 -1.14 8.46 1.68
CA CYS A 293 0.24 8.24 1.24
C CYS A 293 1.06 9.49 1.49
N MET A 294 2.11 9.38 2.31
CA MET A 294 3.10 10.42 2.55
C MET A 294 4.35 10.11 1.75
N LEU A 295 4.87 11.07 1.00
CA LEU A 295 6.07 10.85 0.18
C LEU A 295 7.36 10.81 1.00
N SER A 296 7.37 11.46 2.15
CA SER A 296 8.52 11.49 3.07
C SER A 296 8.07 11.25 4.51
N ALA A 297 8.46 10.13 5.10
CA ALA A 297 8.18 9.78 6.49
C ALA A 297 9.48 9.52 7.28
N ALA A 298 9.91 8.28 7.48
CA ALA A 298 11.18 8.04 8.15
C ALA A 298 12.39 8.56 7.35
N SER A 299 12.23 8.79 6.04
CA SER A 299 13.26 9.47 5.23
C SER A 299 13.56 10.90 5.71
N CYS A 300 12.58 11.60 6.30
CA CYS A 300 12.83 12.92 6.89
C CYS A 300 13.83 12.83 8.05
N ASN A 301 13.62 11.89 8.96
CA ASN A 301 14.57 11.66 10.05
C ASN A 301 15.93 11.16 9.52
N LYS A 302 15.92 10.27 8.51
CA LYS A 302 17.16 9.80 7.88
C LYS A 302 17.93 10.96 7.23
N TRP A 303 17.26 11.80 6.45
CA TRP A 303 17.85 12.98 5.83
C TRP A 303 18.43 13.94 6.91
N TRP A 304 17.66 14.21 7.96
CA TRP A 304 18.12 15.06 9.07
C TRP A 304 19.39 14.50 9.73
N MET A 305 19.38 13.21 10.08
CA MET A 305 20.48 12.53 10.73
C MET A 305 21.72 12.41 9.85
N ASP A 306 21.55 11.95 8.61
CA ASP A 306 22.65 11.58 7.72
C ASP A 306 23.28 12.81 7.04
N GLU A 307 22.46 13.75 6.55
CA GLU A 307 22.92 14.85 5.70
C GLU A 307 23.10 16.15 6.47
N ILE A 308 22.23 16.44 7.43
CA ILE A 308 22.26 17.72 8.14
C ILE A 308 23.17 17.65 9.37
N ILE A 309 22.88 16.74 10.30
CA ILE A 309 23.66 16.63 11.54
C ILE A 309 24.80 15.61 11.46
N ARG A 310 24.85 14.83 10.40
CA ARG A 310 25.94 13.89 10.03
C ARG A 310 26.31 12.91 11.14
N THR A 311 25.30 12.21 11.67
CA THR A 311 25.48 11.16 12.67
C THR A 311 24.63 9.95 12.35
N LYS A 312 25.08 8.76 12.78
CA LYS A 312 24.31 7.50 12.73
C LYS A 312 23.76 7.09 14.09
N GLU A 313 23.98 7.90 15.12
CA GLU A 313 23.59 7.62 16.50
C GLU A 313 22.15 8.06 16.78
N TYR A 314 21.17 7.50 16.05
CA TYR A 314 19.76 7.87 16.12
C TYR A 314 19.18 7.85 17.54
N THR A 315 19.48 6.81 18.31
CA THR A 315 19.00 6.68 19.69
C THR A 315 19.55 7.79 20.58
N LYS A 316 20.85 8.05 20.49
CA LYS A 316 21.52 9.07 21.31
C LYS A 316 21.00 10.49 21.03
N GLU A 317 20.74 10.81 19.76
CA GLU A 317 20.17 12.11 19.39
C GLU A 317 18.76 12.32 19.95
N GLN A 318 18.03 11.22 20.19
CA GLN A 318 16.67 11.27 20.74
C GLN A 318 16.63 11.27 22.28
N GLU A 319 17.69 10.82 22.97
CA GLU A 319 17.75 10.74 24.44
C GLU A 319 17.64 12.11 25.12
N ASN A 320 18.08 13.18 24.46
CA ASN A 320 18.05 14.53 24.98
C ASN A 320 16.71 15.26 24.75
N ILE A 321 15.78 14.63 24.02
CA ILE A 321 14.46 15.19 23.74
C ILE A 321 13.54 14.91 24.94
N THR A 322 13.35 15.91 25.80
CA THR A 322 12.59 15.76 27.05
C THR A 322 11.33 16.60 27.12
N LYS A 323 11.19 17.65 26.29
CA LYS A 323 10.10 18.62 26.33
C LYS A 323 9.06 18.34 25.24
N LEU A 324 8.44 17.15 25.29
CA LEU A 324 7.46 16.73 24.32
C LEU A 324 6.23 17.66 24.30
N GLY A 325 5.78 18.04 23.09
CA GLY A 325 4.63 18.91 22.89
C GLY A 325 4.83 20.38 23.33
N GLU A 326 6.07 20.80 23.58
CA GLU A 326 6.43 22.17 23.98
C GLU A 326 7.38 22.85 23.00
N ASN A 327 7.66 22.22 21.87
CA ASN A 327 8.57 22.76 20.86
C ASN A 327 7.95 23.99 20.15
N ASN A 328 8.76 25.03 19.94
CA ASN A 328 8.36 26.21 19.18
C ASN A 328 8.81 26.17 17.72
N VAL A 329 9.61 25.17 17.36
CA VAL A 329 10.04 24.92 15.99
C VAL A 329 9.11 23.89 15.36
N PHE A 330 8.64 24.19 14.16
CA PHE A 330 7.82 23.28 13.35
C PHE A 330 8.53 22.89 12.07
N PHE A 331 8.28 21.67 11.62
CA PHE A 331 8.83 21.17 10.37
C PHE A 331 7.71 20.61 9.49
N LEU A 332 7.56 21.12 8.26
CA LEU A 332 6.74 20.50 7.21
C LEU A 332 7.59 19.40 6.53
N PRO A 333 7.18 18.12 6.57
CA PRO A 333 8.02 17.00 6.14
C PRO A 333 8.01 16.75 4.62
N TYR A 334 7.67 17.74 3.80
CA TYR A 334 7.37 17.57 2.36
C TYR A 334 8.61 17.64 1.47
N LEU A 335 9.67 16.88 1.81
CA LEU A 335 10.96 16.91 1.11
C LEU A 335 10.88 16.49 -0.36
N MET A 336 9.87 15.69 -0.73
CA MET A 336 9.66 15.15 -2.08
C MET A 336 8.30 15.57 -2.67
N GLY A 337 7.75 16.72 -2.24
CA GLY A 337 6.36 17.02 -2.42
C GLY A 337 5.48 16.26 -1.43
N GLU A 338 4.15 16.38 -1.55
CA GLU A 338 3.25 15.60 -0.71
C GLU A 338 2.00 15.13 -1.48
N ARG A 339 1.59 13.89 -1.22
CA ARG A 339 0.35 13.33 -1.74
C ARG A 339 -0.79 13.59 -0.75
N SER A 340 -0.91 12.81 0.29
CA SER A 340 -2.01 12.95 1.26
C SER A 340 -1.66 13.89 2.40
N PRO A 341 -2.55 14.82 2.76
CA PRO A 341 -3.84 15.12 2.14
C PRO A 341 -3.78 16.18 1.03
N HIS A 342 -2.61 16.72 0.72
CA HIS A 342 -2.45 17.97 -0.02
C HIS A 342 -2.47 17.82 -1.55
N ASN A 343 -2.12 16.64 -2.08
CA ASN A 343 -1.97 16.40 -3.52
C ASN A 343 -1.13 17.49 -4.22
N ASN A 344 -0.03 17.91 -3.58
CA ASN A 344 0.84 18.99 -4.05
C ASN A 344 2.27 18.49 -4.28
N PRO A 345 2.67 18.22 -5.54
CA PRO A 345 4.03 17.79 -5.85
C PRO A 345 5.08 18.90 -5.65
N ASP A 346 4.64 20.15 -5.56
CA ASP A 346 5.50 21.32 -5.41
C ASP A 346 5.78 21.66 -3.95
N ALA A 347 5.09 21.02 -2.99
CA ALA A 347 5.36 21.22 -1.57
C ALA A 347 6.82 20.90 -1.22
N ARG A 348 7.40 21.65 -0.30
CA ARG A 348 8.80 21.50 0.12
C ARG A 348 8.92 21.45 1.64
N GLY A 349 9.98 20.77 2.10
CA GLY A 349 10.36 20.77 3.52
C GLY A 349 10.64 22.19 4.01
N THR A 350 10.05 22.54 5.17
CA THR A 350 10.12 23.92 5.68
C THR A 350 10.24 23.92 7.20
N PHE A 351 11.20 24.64 7.75
CA PHE A 351 11.28 24.93 9.19
C PHE A 351 10.73 26.33 9.48
N ILE A 352 9.90 26.44 10.54
CA ILE A 352 9.32 27.70 11.01
C ILE A 352 9.46 27.78 12.53
N GLY A 353 9.74 28.98 13.05
CA GLY A 353 9.80 29.26 14.49
C GLY A 353 11.21 29.27 15.08
N LEU A 354 12.25 29.30 14.26
CA LEU A 354 13.66 29.39 14.73
C LEU A 354 13.94 30.70 15.46
N THR A 355 14.66 30.62 16.57
CA THR A 355 15.20 31.75 17.34
C THR A 355 16.66 31.51 17.62
N MET A 356 17.34 32.50 18.22
CA MET A 356 18.74 32.36 18.64
C MET A 356 18.95 31.28 19.72
N ASP A 357 17.90 30.91 20.43
CA ASP A 357 17.92 29.89 21.50
C ASP A 357 17.55 28.49 20.98
N THR A 358 17.21 28.35 19.69
CA THR A 358 16.88 27.07 19.09
C THR A 358 18.07 26.13 19.12
N THR A 359 17.89 24.96 19.72
CA THR A 359 18.94 23.96 19.85
C THR A 359 18.84 22.88 18.76
N ARG A 360 19.86 22.04 18.66
CA ARG A 360 19.89 20.86 17.79
C ARG A 360 18.78 19.87 18.16
N GLU A 361 18.53 19.70 19.45
CA GLU A 361 17.49 18.83 19.99
C GLU A 361 16.10 19.33 19.59
N ASP A 362 15.84 20.64 19.65
CA ASP A 362 14.57 21.25 19.21
C ASP A 362 14.31 20.98 17.72
N MET A 363 15.34 21.08 16.88
CA MET A 363 15.22 20.79 15.45
C MET A 363 15.03 19.30 15.18
N THR A 364 15.74 18.41 15.89
CA THR A 364 15.55 16.96 15.79
C THR A 364 14.12 16.59 16.20
N GLN A 365 13.63 17.16 17.31
CA GLN A 365 12.25 16.97 17.77
C GLN A 365 11.24 17.46 16.72
N ALA A 366 11.47 18.64 16.12
CA ALA A 366 10.58 19.19 15.10
C ALA A 366 10.45 18.27 13.88
N VAL A 367 11.53 17.60 13.47
CA VAL A 367 11.48 16.63 12.35
C VAL A 367 10.60 15.42 12.70
N LEU A 368 10.73 14.86 13.90
CA LEU A 368 9.91 13.71 14.33
C LEU A 368 8.44 14.10 14.51
N GLU A 369 8.20 15.25 15.17
CA GLU A 369 6.85 15.79 15.39
C GLU A 369 6.16 16.18 14.08
N GLY A 370 6.90 16.78 13.14
CA GLY A 370 6.38 17.17 11.82
C GLY A 370 5.81 15.99 11.04
N VAL A 371 6.50 14.86 11.03
CA VAL A 371 5.99 13.61 10.43
C VAL A 371 4.75 13.11 11.18
N ALA A 372 4.75 13.14 12.52
CA ALA A 372 3.60 12.72 13.30
C ALA A 372 2.36 13.61 13.06
N PHE A 373 2.55 14.93 12.92
CA PHE A 373 1.48 15.87 12.58
C PHE A 373 0.94 15.64 11.17
N ALA A 374 1.81 15.38 10.18
CA ALA A 374 1.39 15.08 8.83
C ALA A 374 0.61 13.75 8.73
N ILE A 375 0.97 12.74 9.55
CA ILE A 375 0.15 11.53 9.72
C ILE A 375 -1.23 11.93 10.26
N ARG A 376 -1.29 12.80 11.26
CA ARG A 376 -2.56 13.26 11.85
C ARG A 376 -3.45 13.96 10.82
N ASP A 377 -2.91 14.70 9.86
CA ASP A 377 -3.72 15.31 8.79
C ASP A 377 -4.59 14.28 8.06
N SER A 378 -4.05 13.07 7.78
CA SER A 378 -4.83 11.97 7.18
C SER A 378 -5.91 11.43 8.13
N PHE A 379 -5.64 11.37 9.43
CA PHE A 379 -6.63 10.97 10.44
C PHE A 379 -7.77 11.98 10.56
N GLU A 380 -7.48 13.28 10.46
CA GLU A 380 -8.53 14.32 10.50
C GLU A 380 -9.46 14.22 9.28
N VAL A 381 -8.94 13.86 8.09
CA VAL A 381 -9.79 13.57 6.92
C VAL A 381 -10.71 12.38 7.21
N ALA A 382 -10.20 11.26 7.73
CA ALA A 382 -11.01 10.10 8.05
C ALA A 382 -12.07 10.40 9.13
N LYS A 383 -11.72 11.16 10.16
CA LYS A 383 -12.67 11.63 11.18
C LYS A 383 -13.80 12.49 10.59
N SER A 384 -13.48 13.34 9.60
CA SER A 384 -14.50 14.16 8.92
C SER A 384 -15.54 13.32 8.16
N LEU A 385 -15.19 12.09 7.80
CA LEU A 385 -16.08 11.09 7.19
C LEU A 385 -16.83 10.24 8.24
N GLY A 386 -16.65 10.53 9.52
CA GLY A 386 -17.31 9.85 10.63
C GLY A 386 -16.64 8.54 11.07
N ILE A 387 -15.42 8.27 10.60
CA ILE A 387 -14.65 7.08 11.00
C ILE A 387 -14.00 7.36 12.36
N GLN A 388 -14.26 6.49 13.34
CA GLN A 388 -13.65 6.55 14.66
C GLN A 388 -12.45 5.58 14.71
N ILE A 389 -11.28 6.09 15.07
CA ILE A 389 -10.05 5.31 15.17
C ILE A 389 -9.58 5.41 16.63
N GLU A 390 -9.55 4.28 17.33
CA GLU A 390 -9.15 4.21 18.74
C GLU A 390 -7.73 3.65 18.91
N ARG A 391 -7.23 2.93 17.90
CA ARG A 391 -5.90 2.32 17.90
C ARG A 391 -5.34 2.19 16.51
N THR A 392 -4.02 2.17 16.43
CA THR A 392 -3.29 1.87 15.19
C THR A 392 -2.19 0.84 15.44
N LYS A 393 -1.97 -0.06 14.49
CA LYS A 393 -0.70 -0.78 14.42
C LYS A 393 0.35 0.14 13.82
N ILE A 394 1.61 -0.07 14.19
CA ILE A 394 2.74 0.68 13.65
C ILE A 394 3.84 -0.26 13.16
N CYS A 395 4.35 -0.03 11.96
CA CYS A 395 5.41 -0.82 11.35
C CYS A 395 6.43 0.06 10.60
N GLY A 396 7.45 -0.56 10.03
CA GLY A 396 8.50 0.13 9.29
C GLY A 396 9.68 0.56 10.16
N GLY A 397 10.73 1.08 9.51
CA GLY A 397 11.99 1.43 10.18
C GLY A 397 11.86 2.49 11.28
N GLY A 398 11.01 3.49 11.07
CA GLY A 398 10.74 4.55 12.05
C GLY A 398 10.04 4.04 13.32
N ALA A 399 9.26 2.98 13.20
CA ALA A 399 8.56 2.35 14.32
C ALA A 399 9.52 1.71 15.36
N LYS A 400 10.79 1.55 15.03
CA LYS A 400 11.82 1.05 15.97
C LYS A 400 12.14 2.06 17.08
N SER A 401 11.89 3.37 16.88
CA SER A 401 12.10 4.40 17.88
C SER A 401 10.98 4.41 18.94
N PRO A 402 11.27 4.11 20.22
CA PRO A 402 10.28 4.19 21.30
C PRO A 402 9.74 5.61 21.48
N LEU A 403 10.63 6.63 21.36
CA LEU A 403 10.24 8.02 21.46
C LEU A 403 9.24 8.41 20.37
N TRP A 404 9.50 8.01 19.13
CA TRP A 404 8.60 8.35 18.01
C TRP A 404 7.25 7.69 18.13
N ARG A 405 7.21 6.41 18.56
CA ARG A 405 5.92 5.73 18.87
C ARG A 405 5.13 6.46 19.95
N ARG A 406 5.81 6.92 21.03
CA ARG A 406 5.20 7.71 22.10
C ARG A 406 4.67 9.06 21.58
N MET A 407 5.44 9.77 20.75
CA MET A 407 4.98 10.99 20.09
C MET A 407 3.71 10.75 19.27
N ILE A 408 3.71 9.72 18.42
CA ILE A 408 2.57 9.38 17.55
C ILE A 408 1.34 9.04 18.38
N ALA A 409 1.45 8.25 19.45
CA ALA A 409 0.31 7.92 20.33
C ALA A 409 -0.34 9.19 20.90
N ASN A 410 0.49 10.15 21.32
CA ASN A 410 0.01 11.40 21.92
C ASN A 410 -0.49 12.42 20.89
N VAL A 411 0.16 12.52 19.72
CA VAL A 411 -0.28 13.39 18.61
C VAL A 411 -1.63 12.94 18.07
N LEU A 412 -1.82 11.64 17.91
CA LEU A 412 -3.07 11.07 17.37
C LEU A 412 -4.16 10.88 18.45
N ASN A 413 -3.79 10.89 19.73
CA ASN A 413 -4.64 10.54 20.88
C ASN A 413 -5.29 9.16 20.71
N ILE A 414 -4.51 8.15 20.35
CA ILE A 414 -4.94 6.76 20.18
C ILE A 414 -3.88 5.79 20.69
N LYS A 415 -4.29 4.55 20.95
CA LYS A 415 -3.36 3.46 21.28
C LYS A 415 -2.50 3.11 20.07
N VAL A 416 -1.20 2.91 20.30
CA VAL A 416 -0.25 2.47 19.27
C VAL A 416 0.25 1.08 19.63
N ASP A 417 -0.09 0.10 18.78
CA ASP A 417 0.26 -1.30 18.95
C ASP A 417 1.47 -1.66 18.10
N ARG A 418 2.42 -2.35 18.70
CA ARG A 418 3.49 -3.05 18.02
C ARG A 418 3.13 -4.52 17.87
N ILE A 419 3.35 -5.09 16.69
CA ILE A 419 3.06 -6.50 16.40
C ILE A 419 4.34 -7.34 16.32
N GLU A 420 4.19 -8.64 16.50
CA GLU A 420 5.29 -9.59 16.51
C GLU A 420 5.93 -9.76 15.14
N SER A 421 5.12 -9.87 14.08
CA SER A 421 5.59 -10.15 12.72
C SER A 421 5.62 -8.88 11.85
N GLU A 422 6.71 -8.70 11.10
CA GLU A 422 6.84 -7.66 10.07
C GLU A 422 6.54 -8.20 8.65
N GLU A 423 6.06 -9.46 8.52
CA GLU A 423 5.83 -10.17 7.25
C GLU A 423 4.44 -9.86 6.64
N GLY A 424 4.04 -8.58 6.65
CA GLY A 424 2.71 -8.10 6.31
C GLY A 424 2.06 -8.72 5.05
N PRO A 425 2.50 -8.42 3.80
CA PRO A 425 1.78 -8.88 2.61
C PRO A 425 1.82 -10.41 2.42
N ALA A 426 2.97 -11.04 2.66
CA ALA A 426 3.10 -12.50 2.52
C ALA A 426 2.28 -13.25 3.58
N LEU A 427 2.29 -12.79 4.84
CA LEU A 427 1.46 -13.35 5.89
C LEU A 427 -0.02 -13.15 5.59
N GLY A 428 -0.42 -11.95 5.16
CA GLY A 428 -1.79 -11.66 4.75
C GLY A 428 -2.26 -12.56 3.62
N GLY A 429 -1.44 -12.79 2.59
CA GLY A 429 -1.71 -13.77 1.54
C GLY A 429 -1.96 -15.17 2.10
N ALA A 430 -1.09 -15.68 2.97
CA ALA A 430 -1.28 -16.99 3.60
C ALA A 430 -2.56 -17.07 4.45
N MET A 431 -2.91 -15.99 5.15
CA MET A 431 -4.17 -15.90 5.90
C MET A 431 -5.40 -15.94 4.99
N LEU A 432 -5.39 -15.21 3.86
CA LEU A 432 -6.46 -15.28 2.85
C LEU A 432 -6.61 -16.70 2.29
N ALA A 433 -5.49 -17.41 2.05
CA ALA A 433 -5.53 -18.81 1.62
C ALA A 433 -6.15 -19.73 2.68
N ALA A 434 -5.84 -19.52 3.96
CA ALA A 434 -6.41 -20.30 5.06
C ALA A 434 -7.94 -20.06 5.21
N VAL A 435 -8.39 -18.82 5.02
CA VAL A 435 -9.84 -18.47 4.99
C VAL A 435 -10.52 -19.18 3.81
N ALA A 436 -9.97 -19.07 2.60
CA ALA A 436 -10.51 -19.74 1.40
C ALA A 436 -10.59 -21.27 1.54
N CYS A 437 -9.70 -21.88 2.36
CA CYS A 437 -9.70 -23.30 2.65
C CYS A 437 -10.61 -23.68 3.84
N GLY A 438 -11.24 -22.71 4.50
CA GLY A 438 -12.23 -22.95 5.56
C GLY A 438 -11.62 -23.23 6.94
N VAL A 439 -10.34 -22.87 7.17
CA VAL A 439 -9.70 -22.95 8.49
C VAL A 439 -10.24 -21.86 9.43
N PHE A 440 -10.49 -20.70 8.86
CA PHE A 440 -11.14 -19.58 9.56
C PHE A 440 -12.42 -19.20 8.82
N SER A 441 -13.41 -18.73 9.55
CA SER A 441 -14.73 -18.36 9.00
C SER A 441 -14.70 -16.98 8.33
N SER A 442 -13.75 -16.13 8.69
CA SER A 442 -13.55 -14.79 8.12
C SER A 442 -12.11 -14.32 8.22
N VAL A 443 -11.80 -13.24 7.52
CA VAL A 443 -10.47 -12.59 7.57
C VAL A 443 -10.21 -11.99 8.95
N GLU A 444 -11.25 -11.46 9.61
CA GLU A 444 -11.16 -10.92 10.97
C GLU A 444 -10.83 -12.02 11.98
N GLU A 445 -11.47 -13.20 11.88
CA GLU A 445 -11.16 -14.33 12.76
C GLU A 445 -9.71 -14.78 12.58
N ALA A 446 -9.24 -14.88 11.34
CA ALA A 446 -7.84 -15.22 11.06
C ALA A 446 -6.88 -14.18 11.68
N ALA A 447 -7.18 -12.90 11.52
CA ALA A 447 -6.38 -11.82 12.10
C ALA A 447 -6.35 -11.85 13.64
N GLU A 448 -7.47 -12.07 14.28
CA GLU A 448 -7.57 -12.17 15.74
C GLU A 448 -6.77 -13.34 16.30
N LYS A 449 -6.76 -14.47 15.61
CA LYS A 449 -6.05 -15.67 16.08
C LYS A 449 -4.54 -15.66 15.78
N ILE A 450 -4.13 -15.04 14.68
CA ILE A 450 -2.75 -15.12 14.17
C ILE A 450 -1.91 -13.92 14.59
N VAL A 451 -2.47 -12.69 14.49
CA VAL A 451 -1.69 -11.47 14.73
C VAL A 451 -1.57 -11.18 16.21
N ARG A 452 -0.32 -11.13 16.70
CA ARG A 452 -0.02 -10.90 18.11
C ARG A 452 0.52 -9.51 18.34
N VAL A 453 -0.11 -8.78 19.26
CA VAL A 453 0.39 -7.50 19.77
C VAL A 453 1.41 -7.79 20.86
N THR A 454 2.61 -7.21 20.73
CA THR A 454 3.73 -7.39 21.69
C THR A 454 3.86 -6.23 22.67
N GLU A 455 3.41 -5.03 22.27
CA GLU A 455 3.48 -3.81 23.06
C GLU A 455 2.33 -2.89 22.68
N THR A 456 1.70 -2.25 23.65
CA THR A 456 0.72 -1.17 23.43
C THR A 456 1.18 0.09 24.15
N ILE A 457 1.24 1.20 23.43
CA ILE A 457 1.55 2.51 24.00
C ILE A 457 0.23 3.27 24.11
N GLU A 458 -0.13 3.62 25.35
CA GLU A 458 -1.31 4.43 25.66
C GLU A 458 -0.99 5.92 25.52
N PRO A 459 -1.92 6.75 25.01
CA PRO A 459 -1.76 8.19 25.03
C PRO A 459 -1.80 8.73 26.48
N GLU A 460 -1.01 9.76 26.73
CA GLU A 460 -0.86 10.42 28.04
C GLU A 460 -1.67 11.72 28.04
N PRO A 461 -2.74 11.85 28.85
CA PRO A 461 -3.66 13.00 28.77
C PRO A 461 -3.00 14.37 28.75
N GLU A 462 -1.96 14.58 29.58
CA GLU A 462 -1.23 15.86 29.62
C GLU A 462 -0.45 16.14 28.32
N LEU A 463 0.16 15.10 27.73
CA LEU A 463 0.86 15.24 26.46
C LEU A 463 -0.12 15.40 25.28
N VAL A 464 -1.26 14.73 25.32
CA VAL A 464 -2.32 14.90 24.32
C VAL A 464 -2.78 16.35 24.27
N GLU A 465 -3.02 17.00 25.43
CA GLU A 465 -3.40 18.42 25.47
C GLU A 465 -2.30 19.32 24.88
N LYS A 466 -1.02 19.03 25.20
CA LYS A 466 0.11 19.79 24.66
C LYS A 466 0.19 19.64 23.15
N TYR A 467 0.11 18.39 22.64
CA TYR A 467 0.18 18.11 21.21
C TYR A 467 -1.04 18.62 20.44
N GLU A 468 -2.24 18.66 21.06
CA GLU A 468 -3.40 19.30 20.45
C GLU A 468 -3.13 20.79 20.16
N ARG A 469 -2.59 21.52 21.15
CA ARG A 469 -2.22 22.94 20.95
C ARG A 469 -1.16 23.12 19.87
N GLN A 470 -0.19 22.20 19.78
CA GLN A 470 0.86 22.25 18.74
C GLN A 470 0.30 21.91 17.35
N TYR A 471 -0.56 20.89 17.26
CA TYR A 471 -1.18 20.52 15.99
C TYR A 471 -2.05 21.66 15.41
N GLN A 472 -2.79 22.39 16.25
CA GLN A 472 -3.58 23.54 15.83
C GLN A 472 -2.70 24.68 15.24
N LYS A 473 -1.43 24.77 15.63
CA LYS A 473 -0.46 25.68 15.01
C LYS A 473 0.07 25.10 13.70
N PHE A 474 0.50 23.82 13.72
CA PHE A 474 1.03 23.11 12.55
C PHE A 474 0.06 23.15 11.38
N ALA A 475 -1.23 22.84 11.60
CA ALA A 475 -2.26 22.80 10.59
C ALA A 475 -2.46 24.13 9.81
N LYS A 476 -2.00 25.25 10.39
CA LYS A 476 -2.06 26.57 9.76
C LYS A 476 -0.88 26.86 8.84
N ILE A 477 0.24 26.11 8.99
CA ILE A 477 1.50 26.45 8.30
C ILE A 477 1.37 26.17 6.80
N TYR A 478 1.01 24.95 6.40
CA TYR A 478 0.92 24.59 4.98
C TYR A 478 -0.04 25.49 4.20
N PRO A 479 -1.28 25.76 4.64
CA PRO A 479 -2.17 26.69 3.91
C PRO A 479 -1.59 28.10 3.73
N THR A 480 -0.74 28.54 4.67
CA THR A 480 -0.12 29.86 4.63
C THR A 480 1.06 29.94 3.66
N VAL A 481 1.82 28.86 3.50
CA VAL A 481 3.07 28.88 2.71
C VAL A 481 2.94 28.16 1.35
N LYS A 482 1.84 27.43 1.08
CA LYS A 482 1.70 26.57 -0.09
C LYS A 482 1.91 27.28 -1.43
N ASP A 483 1.47 28.53 -1.55
CA ASP A 483 1.56 29.29 -2.79
C ASP A 483 3.02 29.67 -3.11
N LEU A 484 3.86 29.82 -2.08
CA LEU A 484 5.29 30.09 -2.25
C LEU A 484 6.04 28.91 -2.89
N PHE A 485 5.58 27.68 -2.68
CA PHE A 485 6.29 26.50 -3.22
C PHE A 485 6.33 26.50 -4.74
N THR A 486 5.25 26.91 -5.41
CA THR A 486 5.21 27.04 -6.87
C THR A 486 6.12 28.17 -7.36
N GLU A 487 6.26 29.25 -6.57
CA GLU A 487 7.12 30.39 -6.93
C GLU A 487 8.63 30.07 -6.76
N LEU A 488 8.96 29.04 -5.99
CA LEU A 488 10.35 28.60 -5.74
C LEU A 488 10.88 27.64 -6.82
N LEU A 489 10.04 27.15 -7.72
CA LEU A 489 10.39 26.25 -8.82
C LEU A 489 10.66 27.03 -10.10
#